data_8feaffdf9f60f3f4a3fb4d3d923a6106
#
_entry.id   8feaffdf9f60f3f4a3fb4d3d923a6106
#
_cell.length_a   1.000
_cell.length_b   1.000
_cell.length_c   1.000
_cell.angle_alpha   90.00
_cell.angle_beta   90.00
_cell.angle_gamma   90.00
#
_symmetry.space_group_name_H-M   'P 1'
#
loop_
_entity.id
_entity.type
_entity.pdbx_description
1 polymer ?
#
loop_
_entity_poly.entity_id
_entity_poly.type
_entity_poly.pdbx_seq_one_letter_code
_entity_poly.pdbx_strand_id
1 'polypeptide(L)'
;MKERERLPELLVPAGGREQLESAILYGADAVYMGGPELSLRTACEGFSGEELGLAVADAHTAGVRVYYCLNAMPYDAQLPAVEAVLERLPGMGVDGLIAADPGVIWLAKKHCPSVPLHLSTQAHSVNGAAVAFWREAGVERINLARELGFKQIRALAEAFPGVDFEVFVHGAMCLALSGHCLLSAWVNNRPANQGRCTQPCPVSYTHLTLPTILRV
;
A
#
# COMPACT_ATOMS: atom_id res chain seq x y z
N MET A 1 -26.27 -2.42 25.08
CA MET A 1 -25.25 -3.28 24.43
C MET A 1 -24.00 -2.43 24.27
N LYS A 2 -22.90 -2.75 24.96
CA LYS A 2 -21.61 -2.09 24.71
C LYS A 2 -21.21 -2.43 23.29
N GLU A 3 -20.99 -1.40 22.44
CA GLU A 3 -20.31 -1.58 21.15
C GLU A 3 -19.02 -2.35 21.44
N ARG A 4 -18.86 -3.52 20.83
CA ARG A 4 -17.56 -4.20 20.80
C ARG A 4 -16.62 -3.22 20.09
N GLU A 5 -15.62 -2.69 20.80
CA GLU A 5 -14.53 -1.97 20.18
C GLU A 5 -14.00 -2.83 19.04
N ARG A 6 -14.17 -2.35 17.82
CA ARG A 6 -13.72 -3.06 16.63
C ARG A 6 -12.19 -2.99 16.64
N LEU A 7 -11.53 -4.13 16.79
CA LEU A 7 -10.08 -4.19 16.70
C LEU A 7 -9.63 -3.67 15.33
N PRO A 8 -8.50 -2.96 15.26
CA PRO A 8 -7.92 -2.55 13.99
C PRO A 8 -7.64 -3.75 13.10
N GLU A 9 -7.77 -3.58 11.80
CA GLU A 9 -7.37 -4.57 10.81
C GLU A 9 -5.85 -4.75 10.81
N LEU A 10 -5.39 -5.99 10.92
CA LEU A 10 -3.98 -6.35 10.78
C LEU A 10 -3.66 -6.63 9.32
N LEU A 11 -3.03 -5.64 8.65
CA LEU A 11 -2.59 -5.73 7.26
C LEU A 11 -1.11 -6.13 7.19
N VAL A 12 -0.80 -7.20 6.46
CA VAL A 12 0.53 -7.82 6.38
C VAL A 12 1.03 -7.89 4.93
N PRO A 13 2.32 -7.65 4.65
CA PRO A 13 2.88 -7.82 3.31
C PRO A 13 2.95 -9.29 2.90
N ALA A 14 2.55 -9.61 1.67
CA ALA A 14 2.74 -10.90 1.05
C ALA A 14 3.49 -10.73 -0.29
N GLY A 15 4.81 -10.84 -0.25
CA GLY A 15 5.68 -10.65 -1.41
C GLY A 15 5.84 -11.91 -2.28
N GLY A 16 5.21 -13.02 -1.90
CA GLY A 16 5.21 -14.30 -2.59
C GLY A 16 4.38 -15.33 -1.82
N ARG A 17 4.36 -16.55 -2.30
CA ARG A 17 3.52 -17.63 -1.78
C ARG A 17 3.80 -17.95 -0.31
N GLU A 18 5.06 -18.11 0.05
CA GLU A 18 5.48 -18.44 1.42
C GLU A 18 5.07 -17.34 2.42
N GLN A 19 5.20 -16.07 2.03
CA GLN A 19 4.79 -14.94 2.86
C GLN A 19 3.27 -14.88 3.03
N LEU A 20 2.51 -15.22 1.98
CA LEU A 20 1.05 -15.30 2.06
C LEU A 20 0.62 -16.39 3.06
N GLU A 21 1.17 -17.59 2.93
CA GLU A 21 0.88 -18.72 3.83
C GLU A 21 1.23 -18.38 5.27
N SER A 22 2.38 -17.73 5.48
CA SER A 22 2.79 -17.26 6.81
C SER A 22 1.81 -16.20 7.35
N ALA A 23 1.40 -15.22 6.55
CA ALA A 23 0.45 -14.19 6.97
C ALA A 23 -0.89 -14.81 7.41
N ILE A 24 -1.42 -15.76 6.64
CA ILE A 24 -2.65 -16.49 6.97
C ILE A 24 -2.47 -17.28 8.27
N LEU A 25 -1.37 -18.02 8.40
CA LEU A 25 -1.09 -18.86 9.58
C LEU A 25 -1.01 -18.03 10.87
N TYR A 26 -0.45 -16.83 10.80
CA TYR A 26 -0.27 -15.93 11.94
C TYR A 26 -1.42 -14.94 12.15
N GLY A 27 -2.54 -15.10 11.43
CA GLY A 27 -3.79 -14.42 11.71
C GLY A 27 -3.87 -13.01 11.17
N ALA A 28 -3.34 -12.76 9.97
CA ALA A 28 -3.59 -11.52 9.25
C ALA A 28 -5.09 -11.40 8.92
N ASP A 29 -5.65 -10.19 9.05
CA ASP A 29 -7.01 -9.86 8.58
C ASP A 29 -7.02 -9.50 7.09
N ALA A 30 -5.90 -8.96 6.62
CA ALA A 30 -5.68 -8.62 5.23
C ALA A 30 -4.21 -8.76 4.83
N VAL A 31 -3.96 -8.97 3.55
CA VAL A 31 -2.62 -8.93 2.97
C VAL A 31 -2.55 -7.92 1.84
N TYR A 32 -1.38 -7.31 1.65
CA TYR A 32 -1.12 -6.57 0.43
C TYR A 32 -0.04 -7.26 -0.40
N MET A 33 -0.30 -7.36 -1.69
CA MET A 33 0.58 -8.00 -2.66
C MET A 33 0.63 -7.19 -3.95
N GLY A 34 1.66 -7.39 -4.76
CA GLY A 34 1.81 -6.74 -6.05
C GLY A 34 2.20 -7.73 -7.12
N GLY A 35 1.95 -7.38 -8.36
CA GLY A 35 2.48 -8.08 -9.51
C GLY A 35 3.96 -7.73 -9.75
N PRO A 36 4.59 -8.38 -10.73
CA PRO A 36 5.99 -8.13 -11.09
C PRO A 36 6.21 -6.72 -11.67
N GLU A 37 5.15 -6.05 -12.06
CA GLU A 37 5.19 -4.74 -12.69
C GLU A 37 4.62 -3.66 -11.75
N LEU A 38 5.30 -2.49 -11.70
CA LEU A 38 4.80 -1.24 -11.11
C LEU A 38 4.46 -1.29 -9.61
N SER A 39 4.95 -2.30 -8.87
CA SER A 39 4.97 -2.30 -7.43
C SER A 39 6.31 -1.77 -6.92
N LEU A 40 6.33 -1.02 -5.82
CA LEU A 40 7.58 -0.57 -5.18
C LEU A 40 8.39 -1.72 -4.57
N ARG A 41 7.93 -2.94 -4.69
CA ARG A 41 8.62 -4.16 -4.24
C ARG A 41 8.96 -5.10 -5.40
N THR A 42 9.31 -4.57 -6.55
CA THR A 42 9.75 -5.37 -7.71
C THR A 42 10.97 -6.27 -7.46
N ALA A 43 11.64 -6.12 -6.33
CA ALA A 43 12.71 -7.02 -5.89
C ALA A 43 12.20 -8.31 -5.20
N CYS A 44 10.91 -8.40 -4.87
CA CYS A 44 10.27 -9.63 -4.43
C CYS A 44 9.87 -10.45 -5.67
N GLU A 45 9.79 -11.76 -5.52
CA GLU A 45 9.39 -12.66 -6.62
C GLU A 45 8.01 -12.30 -7.18
N GLY A 46 7.14 -11.71 -6.35
CA GLY A 46 5.80 -11.29 -6.74
C GLY A 46 4.92 -12.47 -7.14
N PHE A 47 3.71 -12.15 -7.53
CA PHE A 47 2.81 -13.15 -8.12
C PHE A 47 2.66 -12.84 -9.61
N SER A 48 2.83 -13.85 -10.47
CA SER A 48 2.43 -13.75 -11.89
C SER A 48 0.90 -13.55 -12.00
N GLY A 49 0.42 -13.18 -13.19
CA GLY A 49 -1.00 -12.92 -13.37
C GLY A 49 -1.93 -14.08 -12.99
N GLU A 50 -1.53 -15.31 -13.27
CA GLU A 50 -2.30 -16.51 -12.91
C GLU A 50 -2.14 -16.87 -11.42
N GLU A 51 -0.92 -16.79 -10.89
CA GLU A 51 -0.64 -17.04 -9.48
C GLU A 51 -1.34 -16.05 -8.56
N LEU A 52 -1.51 -14.80 -9.00
CA LEU A 52 -2.22 -13.79 -8.24
C LEU A 52 -3.69 -14.20 -8.02
N GLY A 53 -4.39 -14.66 -9.05
CA GLY A 53 -5.77 -15.13 -8.92
C GLY A 53 -5.90 -16.31 -7.94
N LEU A 54 -4.97 -17.25 -7.97
CA LEU A 54 -4.93 -18.36 -7.01
C LEU A 54 -4.64 -17.87 -5.59
N ALA A 55 -3.69 -16.94 -5.44
CA ALA A 55 -3.35 -16.36 -4.14
C ALA A 55 -4.53 -15.60 -3.52
N VAL A 56 -5.31 -14.87 -4.32
CA VAL A 56 -6.54 -14.21 -3.87
C VAL A 56 -7.56 -15.23 -3.40
N ALA A 57 -7.81 -16.29 -4.17
CA ALA A 57 -8.76 -17.34 -3.80
C ALA A 57 -8.37 -18.06 -2.49
N ASP A 58 -7.09 -18.35 -2.32
CA ASP A 58 -6.58 -18.99 -1.10
C ASP A 58 -6.70 -18.07 0.12
N ALA A 59 -6.38 -16.79 -0.01
CA ALA A 59 -6.55 -15.80 1.04
C ALA A 59 -8.04 -15.69 1.45
N HIS A 60 -8.95 -15.58 0.49
CA HIS A 60 -10.38 -15.51 0.74
C HIS A 60 -10.92 -16.80 1.40
N THR A 61 -10.42 -17.97 1.02
CA THR A 61 -10.79 -19.24 1.68
C THR A 61 -10.43 -19.22 3.16
N ALA A 62 -9.35 -18.52 3.52
CA ALA A 62 -8.92 -18.32 4.92
C ALA A 62 -9.60 -17.11 5.59
N GLY A 63 -10.50 -16.39 4.90
CA GLY A 63 -11.16 -15.19 5.41
C GLY A 63 -10.27 -13.95 5.43
N VAL A 64 -9.16 -13.95 4.69
CA VAL A 64 -8.17 -12.85 4.62
C VAL A 64 -8.42 -12.02 3.36
N ARG A 65 -8.51 -10.69 3.51
CA ARG A 65 -8.69 -9.75 2.40
C ARG A 65 -7.38 -9.52 1.64
N VAL A 66 -7.50 -9.15 0.36
CA VAL A 66 -6.34 -8.93 -0.51
C VAL A 66 -6.38 -7.53 -1.11
N TYR A 67 -5.34 -6.74 -0.85
CA TYR A 67 -5.15 -5.42 -1.47
C TYR A 67 -4.02 -5.46 -2.48
N TYR A 68 -4.32 -5.08 -3.72
CA TYR A 68 -3.33 -5.06 -4.79
C TYR A 68 -2.51 -3.76 -4.76
N CYS A 69 -1.19 -3.86 -4.77
CA CYS A 69 -0.27 -2.73 -4.77
C CYS A 69 0.14 -2.33 -6.19
N LEU A 70 -0.28 -1.15 -6.62
CA LEU A 70 0.15 -0.47 -7.84
C LEU A 70 0.64 0.94 -7.46
N ASN A 71 1.62 1.00 -6.58
CA ASN A 71 2.05 2.23 -5.92
C ASN A 71 3.38 2.80 -6.42
N ALA A 72 3.93 2.26 -7.50
CA ALA A 72 5.02 2.90 -8.24
C ALA A 72 4.51 4.11 -9.03
N MET A 73 5.41 5.02 -9.39
CA MET A 73 5.12 6.18 -10.25
C MET A 73 5.45 5.82 -11.69
N PRO A 74 4.47 5.51 -12.55
CA PRO A 74 4.72 5.11 -13.93
C PRO A 74 5.11 6.31 -14.79
N TYR A 75 5.97 6.08 -15.77
CA TYR A 75 6.17 6.99 -16.90
C TYR A 75 5.17 6.70 -18.03
N ASP A 76 4.97 7.63 -18.95
CA ASP A 76 4.01 7.47 -20.05
C ASP A 76 4.12 6.15 -20.80
N ALA A 77 5.35 5.67 -21.05
CA ALA A 77 5.59 4.38 -21.70
C ALA A 77 5.07 3.17 -20.92
N GLN A 78 4.80 3.31 -19.63
CA GLN A 78 4.30 2.25 -18.76
C GLN A 78 2.77 2.29 -18.57
N LEU A 79 2.10 3.39 -18.97
CA LEU A 79 0.66 3.54 -18.78
C LEU A 79 -0.17 2.43 -19.45
N PRO A 80 0.15 1.94 -20.67
CA PRO A 80 -0.58 0.80 -21.24
C PRO A 80 -0.55 -0.45 -20.37
N ALA A 81 0.58 -0.72 -19.68
CA ALA A 81 0.69 -1.84 -18.74
C ALA A 81 -0.14 -1.59 -17.47
N VAL A 82 -0.20 -0.33 -16.99
CA VAL A 82 -1.07 0.07 -15.87
C VAL A 82 -2.53 -0.20 -16.22
N GLU A 83 -3.00 0.28 -17.38
CA GLU A 83 -4.38 0.08 -17.83
C GLU A 83 -4.74 -1.40 -17.94
N ALA A 84 -3.86 -2.21 -18.56
CA ALA A 84 -4.07 -3.65 -18.68
C ALA A 84 -4.16 -4.37 -17.31
N VAL A 85 -3.44 -3.91 -16.30
CA VAL A 85 -3.58 -4.44 -14.93
C VAL A 85 -4.91 -4.02 -14.33
N LEU A 86 -5.25 -2.73 -14.39
CA LEU A 86 -6.49 -2.18 -13.82
C LEU A 86 -7.74 -2.86 -14.39
N GLU A 87 -7.78 -3.15 -15.68
CA GLU A 87 -8.89 -3.85 -16.34
C GLU A 87 -9.11 -5.28 -15.83
N ARG A 88 -8.04 -5.94 -15.35
CA ARG A 88 -8.11 -7.31 -14.83
C ARG A 88 -8.48 -7.39 -13.35
N LEU A 89 -8.19 -6.36 -12.56
CA LEU A 89 -8.39 -6.38 -11.09
C LEU A 89 -9.80 -6.79 -10.66
N PRO A 90 -10.90 -6.29 -11.27
CA PRO A 90 -12.25 -6.70 -10.87
C PRO A 90 -12.48 -8.21 -11.03
N GLY A 91 -11.93 -8.80 -12.10
CA GLY A 91 -12.04 -10.24 -12.36
C GLY A 91 -11.18 -11.11 -11.43
N MET A 92 -10.18 -10.54 -10.79
CA MET A 92 -9.32 -11.23 -9.81
C MET A 92 -9.92 -11.25 -8.40
N GLY A 93 -10.95 -10.44 -8.13
CA GLY A 93 -11.64 -10.39 -6.85
C GLY A 93 -10.85 -9.72 -5.73
N VAL A 94 -9.91 -8.82 -6.05
CA VAL A 94 -9.18 -8.07 -5.02
C VAL A 94 -10.09 -7.14 -4.24
N ASP A 95 -9.84 -6.97 -2.93
CA ASP A 95 -10.67 -6.17 -2.03
C ASP A 95 -10.30 -4.68 -2.00
N GLY A 96 -9.24 -4.29 -2.69
CA GLY A 96 -8.83 -2.91 -2.83
C GLY A 96 -7.55 -2.74 -3.64
N LEU A 97 -7.34 -1.52 -4.13
CA LEU A 97 -6.16 -1.10 -4.89
C LEU A 97 -5.38 -0.04 -4.12
N ILE A 98 -4.13 -0.32 -3.79
CA ILE A 98 -3.22 0.64 -3.15
C ILE A 98 -2.44 1.37 -4.23
N ALA A 99 -2.68 2.67 -4.38
CA ALA A 99 -2.02 3.53 -5.37
C ALA A 99 -1.49 4.82 -4.73
N ALA A 100 -0.50 5.46 -5.35
CA ALA A 100 0.09 6.71 -4.90
C ALA A 100 0.03 7.81 -5.98
N ASP A 101 0.20 7.42 -7.22
CA ASP A 101 0.26 8.32 -8.36
C ASP A 101 -1.14 8.82 -8.75
N PRO A 102 -1.36 10.15 -8.90
CA PRO A 102 -2.66 10.69 -9.28
C PRO A 102 -3.17 10.19 -10.63
N GLY A 103 -2.27 9.94 -11.59
CA GLY A 103 -2.62 9.38 -12.90
C GLY A 103 -3.14 7.95 -12.78
N VAL A 104 -2.48 7.12 -11.96
CA VAL A 104 -2.93 5.75 -11.67
C VAL A 104 -4.31 5.77 -10.98
N ILE A 105 -4.53 6.67 -10.01
CA ILE A 105 -5.81 6.83 -9.32
C ILE A 105 -6.91 7.25 -10.31
N TRP A 106 -6.60 8.17 -11.21
CA TRP A 106 -7.54 8.60 -12.26
C TRP A 106 -7.90 7.45 -13.21
N LEU A 107 -6.91 6.67 -13.67
CA LEU A 107 -7.12 5.51 -14.52
C LEU A 107 -7.90 4.40 -13.79
N ALA A 108 -7.62 4.17 -12.51
CA ALA A 108 -8.35 3.20 -11.71
C ALA A 108 -9.85 3.50 -11.64
N LYS A 109 -10.22 4.77 -11.45
CA LYS A 109 -11.63 5.20 -11.47
C LYS A 109 -12.31 4.95 -12.81
N LYS A 110 -11.55 4.94 -13.89
CA LYS A 110 -12.07 4.69 -15.26
C LYS A 110 -12.18 3.19 -15.56
N HIS A 111 -11.16 2.40 -15.20
CA HIS A 111 -11.03 1.00 -15.63
C HIS A 111 -11.51 -0.02 -14.59
N CYS A 112 -11.45 0.31 -13.29
CA CYS A 112 -11.90 -0.57 -12.21
C CYS A 112 -12.69 0.17 -11.11
N PRO A 113 -13.78 0.88 -11.45
CA PRO A 113 -14.54 1.71 -10.50
C PRO A 113 -15.17 0.93 -9.35
N SER A 114 -15.28 -0.38 -9.45
CA SER A 114 -15.80 -1.26 -8.40
C SER A 114 -14.77 -1.68 -7.37
N VAL A 115 -13.48 -1.41 -7.60
CA VAL A 115 -12.40 -1.77 -6.68
C VAL A 115 -12.13 -0.58 -5.76
N PRO A 116 -12.26 -0.72 -4.42
CA PRO A 116 -11.98 0.34 -3.47
C PRO A 116 -10.56 0.90 -3.62
N LEU A 117 -10.44 2.23 -3.58
CA LEU A 117 -9.14 2.91 -3.69
C LEU A 117 -8.55 3.20 -2.31
N HIS A 118 -7.36 2.68 -2.09
CA HIS A 118 -6.53 2.94 -0.92
C HIS A 118 -5.33 3.78 -1.31
N LEU A 119 -5.14 4.89 -0.62
CA LEU A 119 -3.99 5.76 -0.86
C LEU A 119 -2.75 5.22 -0.18
N SER A 120 -1.68 5.03 -0.94
CA SER A 120 -0.38 4.65 -0.38
C SER A 120 0.25 5.79 0.42
N THR A 121 1.04 5.45 1.43
CA THR A 121 1.85 6.40 2.22
C THR A 121 2.72 7.32 1.35
N GLN A 122 3.06 6.90 0.15
CA GLN A 122 3.87 7.68 -0.80
C GLN A 122 3.17 8.90 -1.38
N ALA A 123 1.85 8.99 -1.25
CA ALA A 123 1.12 10.24 -1.52
C ALA A 123 1.32 11.29 -0.43
N HIS A 124 2.06 10.96 0.65
CA HIS A 124 2.54 11.86 1.68
C HIS A 124 1.45 12.69 2.36
N SER A 125 0.35 12.05 2.77
CA SER A 125 -0.77 12.72 3.43
C SER A 125 -0.44 12.99 4.90
N VAL A 126 -0.28 14.27 5.26
CA VAL A 126 0.14 14.71 6.59
C VAL A 126 -0.84 15.69 7.26
N ASN A 127 -1.92 16.09 6.60
CA ASN A 127 -2.85 17.08 7.12
C ASN A 127 -4.28 16.88 6.59
N GLY A 128 -5.25 17.52 7.24
CA GLY A 128 -6.66 17.37 6.92
C GLY A 128 -7.05 17.86 5.52
N ALA A 129 -6.35 18.87 4.97
CA ALA A 129 -6.63 19.34 3.61
C ALA A 129 -6.24 18.27 2.57
N ALA A 130 -5.12 17.57 2.78
CA ALA A 130 -4.74 16.44 1.93
C ALA A 130 -5.75 15.28 2.04
N VAL A 131 -6.23 14.98 3.26
CA VAL A 131 -7.29 13.97 3.48
C VAL A 131 -8.57 14.34 2.74
N ALA A 132 -9.02 15.60 2.84
CA ALA A 132 -10.21 16.10 2.15
C ALA A 132 -10.06 15.96 0.62
N PHE A 133 -8.94 16.39 0.07
CA PHE A 133 -8.63 16.29 -1.36
C PHE A 133 -8.72 14.83 -1.87
N TRP A 134 -8.07 13.92 -1.19
CA TRP A 134 -8.05 12.52 -1.62
C TRP A 134 -9.43 11.85 -1.48
N ARG A 135 -10.19 12.22 -0.45
CA ARG A 135 -11.58 11.77 -0.31
C ARG A 135 -12.45 12.25 -1.47
N GLU A 136 -12.33 13.51 -1.88
CA GLU A 136 -13.01 14.05 -3.06
C GLU A 136 -12.56 13.34 -4.34
N ALA A 137 -11.30 12.94 -4.42
CA ALA A 137 -10.79 12.11 -5.49
C ALA A 137 -11.33 10.66 -5.48
N GLY A 138 -12.12 10.26 -4.48
CA GLY A 138 -12.75 8.95 -4.39
C GLY A 138 -11.91 7.90 -3.67
N VAL A 139 -10.92 8.32 -2.89
CA VAL A 139 -10.13 7.43 -2.03
C VAL A 139 -10.92 7.12 -0.77
N GLU A 140 -11.02 5.84 -0.40
CA GLU A 140 -11.77 5.35 0.75
C GLU A 140 -10.89 5.12 1.99
N ARG A 141 -9.64 4.69 1.79
CA ARG A 141 -8.65 4.48 2.85
C ARG A 141 -7.37 5.26 2.57
N ILE A 142 -6.79 5.84 3.59
CA ILE A 142 -5.55 6.62 3.49
C ILE A 142 -4.49 6.03 4.41
N ASN A 143 -3.39 5.52 3.81
CA ASN A 143 -2.21 5.17 4.55
C ASN A 143 -1.43 6.46 4.85
N LEU A 144 -1.47 6.87 6.11
CA LEU A 144 -0.88 8.12 6.57
C LEU A 144 0.65 8.10 6.45
N ALA A 145 1.21 9.28 6.28
CA ALA A 145 2.65 9.44 6.25
C ALA A 145 3.27 9.04 7.61
N ARG A 146 4.42 8.36 7.55
CA ARG A 146 5.14 7.84 8.73
C ARG A 146 5.73 8.94 9.62
N GLU A 147 5.74 10.16 9.13
CA GLU A 147 6.20 11.37 9.82
C GLU A 147 5.19 11.88 10.86
N LEU A 148 3.96 11.37 10.84
CA LEU A 148 2.92 11.77 11.80
C LEU A 148 3.08 11.08 13.15
N GLY A 149 3.00 11.87 14.22
CA GLY A 149 2.90 11.34 15.58
C GLY A 149 1.45 11.00 15.96
N PHE A 150 1.27 10.22 17.03
CA PHE A 150 -0.05 9.77 17.50
C PHE A 150 -1.09 10.87 17.73
N LYS A 151 -0.67 12.05 18.21
CA LYS A 151 -1.60 13.18 18.43
C LYS A 151 -2.18 13.67 17.09
N GLN A 152 -1.36 13.72 16.04
CA GLN A 152 -1.77 14.14 14.71
C GLN A 152 -2.66 13.11 14.05
N ILE A 153 -2.31 11.82 14.16
CA ILE A 153 -3.11 10.70 13.65
C ILE A 153 -4.51 10.72 14.29
N ARG A 154 -4.57 10.84 15.63
CA ARG A 154 -5.84 10.94 16.36
C ARG A 154 -6.68 12.13 15.91
N ALA A 155 -6.07 13.31 15.78
CA ALA A 155 -6.78 14.50 15.33
C ALA A 155 -7.37 14.33 13.92
N LEU A 156 -6.66 13.65 13.01
CA LEU A 156 -7.19 13.33 11.68
C LEU A 156 -8.34 12.32 11.74
N ALA A 157 -8.21 11.26 12.55
CA ALA A 157 -9.27 10.27 12.71
C ALA A 157 -10.55 10.87 13.30
N GLU A 158 -10.44 11.75 14.27
CA GLU A 158 -11.57 12.47 14.86
C GLU A 158 -12.21 13.48 13.89
N ALA A 159 -11.40 14.14 13.05
CA ALA A 159 -11.91 15.13 12.09
C ALA A 159 -12.56 14.47 10.84
N PHE A 160 -12.20 13.24 10.50
CA PHE A 160 -12.67 12.53 9.32
C PHE A 160 -13.19 11.11 9.64
N PRO A 161 -14.28 10.99 10.43
CA PRO A 161 -14.79 9.69 10.89
C PRO A 161 -15.31 8.77 9.77
N GLY A 162 -15.46 9.29 8.56
CA GLY A 162 -15.88 8.52 7.38
C GLY A 162 -14.72 8.09 6.46
N VAL A 163 -13.46 8.23 6.92
CA VAL A 163 -12.26 7.81 6.19
C VAL A 163 -11.56 6.73 6.98
N ASP A 164 -11.24 5.61 6.35
CA ASP A 164 -10.39 4.59 6.96
C ASP A 164 -8.93 5.07 6.93
N PHE A 165 -8.28 5.03 8.09
CA PHE A 165 -6.86 5.35 8.19
C PHE A 165 -6.02 4.09 8.42
N GLU A 166 -4.91 4.00 7.69
CA GLU A 166 -3.90 2.97 7.82
C GLU A 166 -2.60 3.59 8.30
N VAL A 167 -1.91 2.92 9.22
CA VAL A 167 -0.63 3.37 9.76
C VAL A 167 0.36 2.20 9.86
N PHE A 168 1.62 2.45 9.56
CA PHE A 168 2.67 1.47 9.78
C PHE A 168 2.98 1.33 11.27
N VAL A 169 2.94 0.10 11.77
CA VAL A 169 3.25 -0.23 13.18
C VAL A 169 4.50 -1.09 13.32
N HIS A 170 4.95 -1.71 12.24
CA HIS A 170 6.15 -2.55 12.21
C HIS A 170 6.83 -2.50 10.84
N GLY A 171 8.16 -2.62 10.82
CA GLY A 171 8.98 -2.68 9.60
C GLY A 171 10.11 -1.66 9.56
N ALA A 172 10.96 -1.78 8.54
CA ALA A 172 12.06 -0.84 8.32
C ALA A 172 11.54 0.53 7.90
N MET A 173 12.05 1.58 8.53
CA MET A 173 11.71 2.95 8.18
C MET A 173 12.70 3.50 7.16
N CYS A 174 12.20 3.95 6.00
CA CYS A 174 13.00 4.71 5.05
C CYS A 174 13.32 6.09 5.61
N LEU A 175 14.55 6.55 5.45
CA LEU A 175 14.97 7.89 5.89
C LEU A 175 14.35 9.01 5.05
N ALA A 176 14.02 8.74 3.79
CA ALA A 176 13.38 9.72 2.91
C ALA A 176 11.89 9.90 3.26
N LEU A 177 11.38 11.10 3.02
CA LEU A 177 9.95 11.42 3.18
C LEU A 177 9.09 10.47 2.33
N SER A 178 8.36 9.58 2.99
CA SER A 178 7.50 8.58 2.36
C SER A 178 8.13 7.82 1.16
N GLY A 179 9.46 7.64 1.18
CA GLY A 179 10.18 6.95 0.10
C GLY A 179 10.54 7.81 -1.11
N HIS A 180 10.27 9.11 -1.10
CA HIS A 180 10.65 10.04 -2.17
C HIS A 180 12.15 10.33 -2.13
N CYS A 181 12.93 9.54 -2.86
CA CYS A 181 14.39 9.61 -2.84
C CYS A 181 14.99 9.37 -4.21
N LEU A 182 15.95 10.23 -4.60
CA LEU A 182 16.70 10.10 -5.84
C LEU A 182 18.06 9.41 -5.68
N LEU A 183 18.50 9.13 -4.44
CA LEU A 183 19.85 8.64 -4.17
C LEU A 183 20.16 7.34 -4.93
N SER A 184 19.26 6.37 -4.91
CA SER A 184 19.44 5.10 -5.61
C SER A 184 19.46 5.27 -7.15
N ALA A 185 18.68 6.19 -7.66
CA ALA A 185 18.71 6.52 -9.10
C ALA A 185 20.05 7.16 -9.48
N TRP A 186 20.54 8.09 -8.66
CA TRP A 186 21.77 8.82 -8.94
C TRP A 186 23.01 7.94 -8.81
N VAL A 187 23.09 7.13 -7.77
CA VAL A 187 24.29 6.30 -7.49
C VAL A 187 24.34 5.04 -8.37
N ASN A 188 23.19 4.38 -8.56
CA ASN A 188 23.10 3.05 -9.15
C ASN A 188 22.21 2.96 -10.39
N ASN A 189 21.72 4.10 -10.90
CA ASN A 189 20.75 4.16 -11.99
C ASN A 189 19.51 3.27 -11.76
N ARG A 190 19.04 3.20 -10.48
CA ARG A 190 17.89 2.40 -10.07
C ARG A 190 16.91 3.27 -9.28
N PRO A 191 15.84 3.79 -9.93
CA PRO A 191 14.91 4.72 -9.31
C PRO A 191 14.07 4.07 -8.21
N ALA A 192 14.11 4.68 -7.03
CA ALA A 192 13.39 4.20 -5.85
C ALA A 192 11.87 4.29 -6.01
N ASN A 193 11.38 5.34 -6.69
CA ASN A 193 9.96 5.56 -6.97
C ASN A 193 9.35 4.53 -7.95
N GLN A 194 10.17 3.67 -8.54
CA GLN A 194 9.76 2.55 -9.39
C GLN A 194 10.03 1.18 -8.75
N GLY A 195 10.21 1.13 -7.44
CA GLY A 195 10.46 -0.12 -6.71
C GLY A 195 11.88 -0.68 -6.85
N ARG A 196 12.79 0.06 -7.49
CA ARG A 196 14.15 -0.42 -7.81
C ARG A 196 15.23 0.10 -6.88
N CYS A 197 14.85 0.51 -5.64
CA CYS A 197 15.78 1.03 -4.65
C CYS A 197 16.81 -0.03 -4.25
N THR A 198 18.10 0.33 -4.35
CA THR A 198 19.22 -0.52 -3.92
C THR A 198 19.65 -0.26 -2.48
N GLN A 199 18.94 0.62 -1.75
CA GLN A 199 19.25 1.03 -0.39
C GLN A 199 20.72 1.51 -0.22
N PRO A 200 21.21 2.44 -1.04
CA PRO A 200 22.59 2.93 -0.97
C PRO A 200 22.84 3.85 0.23
N CYS A 201 21.81 4.13 1.02
CA CYS A 201 21.92 4.88 2.26
C CYS A 201 22.70 4.08 3.32
N PRO A 202 23.39 4.74 4.27
CA PRO A 202 24.17 4.07 5.32
C PRO A 202 23.34 3.04 6.09
N VAL A 203 23.92 1.89 6.36
CA VAL A 203 23.29 0.75 7.05
C VAL A 203 22.67 1.14 8.41
N SER A 204 23.23 2.14 9.10
CA SER A 204 22.68 2.66 10.35
C SER A 204 21.24 3.19 10.26
N TYR A 205 20.80 3.57 9.08
CA TYR A 205 19.42 4.05 8.86
C TYR A 205 18.45 2.94 8.44
N THR A 206 18.96 1.83 7.90
CA THR A 206 18.11 0.71 7.44
C THR A 206 17.63 -0.18 8.58
N HIS A 207 18.17 -0.02 9.79
CA HIS A 207 17.83 -0.79 10.98
C HIS A 207 16.93 -0.03 11.98
N LEU A 208 16.49 1.18 11.64
CA LEU A 208 15.46 1.85 12.42
C LEU A 208 14.14 1.13 12.21
N THR A 209 13.74 0.34 13.18
CA THR A 209 12.39 -0.22 13.23
C THR A 209 11.42 0.81 13.78
N LEU A 210 10.23 0.87 13.22
CA LEU A 210 9.15 1.62 13.84
C LEU A 210 8.90 1.06 15.24
N PRO A 211 8.72 1.92 16.26
CA PRO A 211 8.39 1.41 17.59
C PRO A 211 7.08 0.63 17.49
N THR A 212 7.12 -0.60 18.00
CA THR A 212 5.95 -1.47 18.08
C THR A 212 5.03 -0.90 19.17
N ILE A 213 4.30 0.16 18.87
CA ILE A 213 3.28 0.70 19.77
C ILE A 213 1.95 0.63 19.05
N LEU A 214 1.29 -0.40 19.39
CA LEU A 214 -0.10 -0.65 19.12
C LEU A 214 -1.01 0.08 20.09
N ARG A 215 -2.09 0.50 19.58
CA ARG A 215 -3.38 0.98 20.08
C ARG A 215 -3.59 2.47 19.83
N VAL A 216 -4.25 2.71 18.75
CA VAL A 216 -5.18 3.84 18.64
C VAL A 216 -6.58 3.28 18.78
#